data_6d47a36fa998f04d1c30b933b68d91b7
#
_entry.id   6d47a36fa998f04d1c30b933b68d91b7
#
_cell.length_a   1.000
_cell.length_b   1.000
_cell.length_c   1.000
_cell.angle_alpha   90.00
_cell.angle_beta   90.00
_cell.angle_gamma   90.00
#
_symmetry.space_group_name_H-M   'P 1'
#
loop_
_entity.id
_entity.type
_entity.pdbx_description
1 polymer ?
#
loop_
_entity_poly.entity_id
_entity_poly.type
_entity_poly.pdbx_seq_one_letter_code
_entity_poly.pdbx_strand_id
1 'polypeptide(L)'
;MSVYRLNSLLAPNSLALVGASPRSGSVGRAIIRNLRAARFLGPFGVVNSHYREVDGISTVKCLAELPFVPELVIITTPAPTIPEIVAESGRLGCAGAIIVSAGLGHGAGSLAEAADRAARAYHMRLIGPNCLGVLMPTTNLNASFAA
;
A
#
# COMPACT_ATOMS: atom_id res chain seq x y z
N MET A 1 -14.83 19.66 -2.71
CA MET A 1 -13.79 18.64 -2.48
C MET A 1 -14.21 17.80 -1.28
N SER A 2 -14.22 16.47 -1.42
CA SER A 2 -14.63 15.58 -0.33
C SER A 2 -13.44 15.24 0.58
N VAL A 3 -13.66 15.27 1.90
CA VAL A 3 -12.69 14.80 2.91
C VAL A 3 -12.92 13.36 3.32
N TYR A 4 -13.88 12.69 2.66
CA TYR A 4 -14.22 11.30 2.95
C TYR A 4 -12.99 10.39 2.86
N ARG A 5 -12.75 9.58 3.88
CA ARG A 5 -11.61 8.67 4.03
C ARG A 5 -10.21 9.32 3.98
N LEU A 6 -10.10 10.64 3.95
CA LEU A 6 -8.79 11.31 3.94
C LEU A 6 -8.01 11.00 5.21
N ASN A 7 -8.68 10.94 6.34
CA ASN A 7 -8.05 10.62 7.62
C ASN A 7 -7.44 9.21 7.62
N SER A 8 -8.08 8.25 6.94
CA SER A 8 -7.56 6.88 6.83
C SER A 8 -6.28 6.78 5.99
N LEU A 9 -6.01 7.77 5.13
CA LEU A 9 -4.75 7.87 4.41
C LEU A 9 -3.63 8.46 5.25
N LEU A 10 -3.95 9.45 6.08
CA LEU A 10 -2.97 10.25 6.80
C LEU A 10 -2.76 9.79 8.24
N ALA A 11 -3.75 9.12 8.80
CA ALA A 11 -3.72 8.57 10.16
C ALA A 11 -4.39 7.19 10.21
N PRO A 12 -3.91 6.22 9.41
CA PRO A 12 -4.53 4.89 9.37
C PRO A 12 -4.32 4.15 10.70
N ASN A 13 -5.32 3.36 11.09
CA ASN A 13 -5.21 2.50 12.26
C ASN A 13 -4.49 1.19 11.95
N SER A 14 -4.47 0.78 10.68
CA SER A 14 -3.83 -0.46 10.25
C SER A 14 -3.28 -0.33 8.84
N LEU A 15 -2.22 -1.08 8.55
CA LEU A 15 -1.51 -1.03 7.27
C LEU A 15 -1.27 -2.42 6.70
N ALA A 16 -1.23 -2.52 5.38
CA ALA A 16 -0.64 -3.65 4.68
C ALA A 16 0.35 -3.14 3.63
N LEU A 17 1.44 -3.87 3.46
CA LEU A 17 2.42 -3.62 2.41
C LEU A 17 2.42 -4.82 1.45
N VAL A 18 2.14 -4.57 0.19
CA VAL A 18 2.10 -5.58 -0.86
C VAL A 18 3.33 -5.45 -1.75
N GLY A 19 4.11 -6.53 -1.86
CA GLY A 19 5.26 -6.60 -2.76
C GLY A 19 6.62 -6.41 -2.12
N ALA A 20 6.71 -6.36 -0.79
CA ALA A 20 8.01 -6.28 -0.14
C ALA A 20 8.87 -7.52 -0.43
N SER A 21 10.16 -7.31 -0.66
CA SER A 21 11.14 -8.36 -0.95
C SER A 21 12.30 -8.27 0.04
N PRO A 22 12.89 -9.40 0.45
CA PRO A 22 14.06 -9.38 1.33
C PRO A 22 15.34 -8.90 0.65
N ARG A 23 15.30 -8.67 -0.67
CA ARG A 23 16.48 -8.21 -1.41
C ARG A 23 16.98 -6.86 -0.91
N SER A 24 18.30 -6.72 -0.82
CA SER A 24 18.93 -5.45 -0.50
C SER A 24 18.52 -4.37 -1.50
N GLY A 25 18.20 -3.17 -0.99
CA GLY A 25 17.78 -2.05 -1.82
C GLY A 25 16.33 -2.12 -2.33
N SER A 26 15.53 -3.12 -1.92
CA SER A 26 14.14 -3.17 -2.32
C SER A 26 13.35 -2.04 -1.65
N VAL A 27 12.45 -1.43 -2.43
CA VAL A 27 11.59 -0.33 -1.97
C VAL A 27 10.70 -0.77 -0.81
N GLY A 28 10.10 -1.95 -0.91
CA GLY A 28 9.25 -2.47 0.16
C GLY A 28 10.01 -2.68 1.47
N ARG A 29 11.25 -3.14 1.40
CA ARG A 29 12.09 -3.30 2.59
C ARG A 29 12.43 -1.95 3.24
N ALA A 30 12.68 -0.93 2.43
CA ALA A 30 12.91 0.42 2.92
C ALA A 30 11.67 0.96 3.66
N ILE A 31 10.47 0.70 3.13
CA ILE A 31 9.21 1.09 3.77
C ILE A 31 9.04 0.38 5.12
N ILE A 32 9.30 -0.92 5.20
CA ILE A 32 9.25 -1.67 6.48
C ILE A 32 10.16 -1.01 7.51
N ARG A 33 11.41 -0.73 7.13
CA ARG A 33 12.38 -0.08 8.01
C ARG A 33 11.87 1.28 8.51
N ASN A 34 11.32 2.08 7.59
CA ASN A 34 10.82 3.41 7.93
C ASN A 34 9.59 3.37 8.84
N LEU A 35 8.68 2.44 8.61
CA LEU A 35 7.51 2.24 9.48
C LEU A 35 7.93 1.83 10.89
N ARG A 36 8.92 0.95 11.01
CA ARG A 36 9.48 0.55 12.31
C ARG A 36 10.18 1.71 13.01
N ALA A 37 10.99 2.47 12.28
CA ALA A 37 11.69 3.62 12.83
C ALA A 37 10.74 4.71 13.32
N ALA A 38 9.63 4.92 12.61
CA ALA A 38 8.58 5.86 13.00
C ALA A 38 7.70 5.33 14.15
N ARG A 39 7.84 4.07 14.54
CA ARG A 39 7.06 3.41 15.58
C ARG A 39 5.56 3.43 15.31
N PHE A 40 5.18 3.03 14.11
CA PHE A 40 3.76 2.87 13.78
C PHE A 40 3.11 1.91 14.79
N LEU A 41 1.98 2.33 15.38
CA LEU A 41 1.37 1.66 16.53
C LEU A 41 0.32 0.61 16.17
N GLY A 42 -0.25 0.69 14.96
CA GLY A 42 -1.32 -0.22 14.54
C GLY A 42 -0.84 -1.57 14.02
N PRO A 43 -1.77 -2.50 13.75
CA PRO A 43 -1.46 -3.72 13.02
C PRO A 43 -0.83 -3.42 11.68
N PHE A 44 0.21 -4.18 11.34
CA PHE A 44 0.94 -4.03 10.09
C PHE A 44 1.23 -5.42 9.52
N GLY A 45 0.77 -5.67 8.31
CA GLY A 45 0.96 -6.94 7.62
C GLY A 45 1.73 -6.78 6.32
N VAL A 46 2.43 -7.84 5.92
CA VAL A 46 3.18 -7.90 4.66
C VAL A 46 2.60 -9.00 3.78
N VAL A 47 2.31 -8.65 2.54
CA VAL A 47 1.76 -9.57 1.53
C VAL A 47 2.81 -9.82 0.46
N ASN A 48 3.18 -11.09 0.25
CA ASN A 48 4.08 -11.49 -0.82
C ASN A 48 3.79 -12.96 -1.20
N SER A 49 3.62 -13.22 -2.49
CA SER A 49 3.34 -14.58 -2.98
C SER A 49 4.58 -15.47 -3.10
N HIS A 50 5.78 -14.91 -3.05
CA HIS A 50 7.04 -15.62 -3.29
C HIS A 50 7.87 -15.87 -2.03
N TYR A 51 7.81 -14.98 -1.06
CA TYR A 51 8.62 -15.06 0.16
C TYR A 51 7.72 -15.30 1.37
N ARG A 52 8.15 -16.18 2.27
CA ARG A 52 7.41 -16.47 3.51
C ARG A 52 7.71 -15.52 4.64
N GLU A 53 8.79 -14.77 4.51
CA GLU A 53 9.25 -13.82 5.52
C GLU A 53 10.01 -12.68 4.86
N VAL A 54 9.83 -11.47 5.36
CA VAL A 54 10.60 -10.28 4.97
C VAL A 54 10.95 -9.50 6.24
N ASP A 55 12.24 -9.33 6.51
CA ASP A 55 12.77 -8.63 7.69
C ASP A 55 12.14 -9.08 9.02
N GLY A 56 12.00 -10.39 9.20
CA GLY A 56 11.43 -10.97 10.40
C GLY A 56 9.90 -10.96 10.48
N ILE A 57 9.22 -10.45 9.45
CA ILE A 57 7.76 -10.44 9.38
C ILE A 57 7.30 -11.61 8.52
N SER A 58 6.47 -12.49 9.10
CA SER A 58 5.81 -13.55 8.32
C SER A 58 4.84 -12.93 7.33
N THR A 59 4.92 -13.37 6.08
CA THR A 59 4.06 -12.86 5.02
C THR A 59 2.83 -13.75 4.81
N VAL A 60 1.79 -13.17 4.21
CA VAL A 60 0.66 -13.90 3.65
C VAL A 60 0.68 -13.77 2.14
N LYS A 61 -0.05 -14.62 1.42
CA LYS A 61 -0.03 -14.64 -0.04
C LYS A 61 -0.93 -13.59 -0.68
N CYS A 62 -2.00 -13.19 0.01
CA CYS A 62 -2.92 -12.17 -0.46
C CYS A 62 -3.49 -11.38 0.73
N LEU A 63 -4.08 -10.22 0.45
CA LEU A 63 -4.66 -9.35 1.49
C LEU A 63 -5.73 -10.05 2.32
N ALA A 64 -6.54 -10.91 1.70
CA ALA A 64 -7.61 -11.63 2.38
C ALA A 64 -7.12 -12.58 3.48
N GLU A 65 -5.88 -13.03 3.44
CA GLU A 65 -5.28 -13.89 4.45
C GLU A 65 -4.78 -13.15 5.69
N LEU A 66 -4.77 -11.81 5.68
CA LEU A 66 -4.40 -11.04 6.86
C LEU A 66 -5.44 -11.22 7.98
N PRO A 67 -5.01 -11.24 9.25
CA PRO A 67 -5.94 -11.37 10.40
C PRO A 67 -6.74 -10.10 10.69
N PHE A 68 -6.62 -9.08 9.86
CA PHE A 68 -7.34 -7.80 9.95
C PHE A 68 -7.55 -7.23 8.55
N VAL A 69 -8.52 -6.31 8.42
CA VAL A 69 -8.70 -5.53 7.19
C VAL A 69 -7.88 -4.25 7.30
N PRO A 70 -6.84 -4.05 6.48
CA PRO A 70 -6.04 -2.83 6.55
C PRO A 70 -6.86 -1.61 6.09
N GLU A 71 -6.73 -0.49 6.78
CA GLU A 71 -7.31 0.77 6.30
C GLU A 71 -6.56 1.31 5.09
N LEU A 72 -5.23 1.19 5.11
CA LEU A 72 -4.35 1.68 4.06
C LEU A 72 -3.47 0.56 3.53
N VAL A 73 -3.40 0.44 2.22
CA VAL A 73 -2.56 -0.53 1.52
C VAL A 73 -1.46 0.19 0.78
N ILE A 74 -0.21 -0.22 1.00
CA ILE A 74 0.95 0.31 0.27
C ILE A 74 1.36 -0.73 -0.76
N ILE A 75 1.45 -0.34 -2.04
CA ILE A 75 1.65 -1.25 -3.16
C ILE A 75 2.97 -0.95 -3.85
N THR A 76 3.86 -1.94 -3.91
CA THR A 76 5.19 -1.86 -4.53
C THR A 76 5.43 -2.95 -5.58
N THR A 77 4.37 -3.61 -6.03
CA THR A 77 4.42 -4.68 -7.03
C THR A 77 4.54 -4.13 -8.46
N PRO A 78 4.85 -4.97 -9.46
CA PRO A 78 4.91 -4.53 -10.86
C PRO A 78 3.59 -3.91 -11.36
N ALA A 79 3.71 -2.94 -12.24
CA ALA A 79 2.57 -2.15 -12.75
C ALA A 79 1.36 -2.98 -13.22
N PRO A 80 1.52 -4.09 -13.96
CA PRO A 80 0.37 -4.89 -14.40
C PRO A 80 -0.48 -5.49 -13.29
N THR A 81 0.07 -5.65 -12.09
CA THR A 81 -0.64 -6.24 -10.93
C THR A 81 -1.48 -5.24 -10.16
N ILE A 82 -1.26 -3.94 -10.36
CA ILE A 82 -1.82 -2.88 -9.52
C ILE A 82 -3.36 -2.80 -9.57
N PRO A 83 -4.01 -2.79 -10.76
CA PRO A 83 -5.46 -2.66 -10.80
C PRO A 83 -6.19 -3.75 -10.02
N GLU A 84 -5.72 -5.00 -10.09
CA GLU A 84 -6.36 -6.10 -9.35
C GLU A 84 -6.11 -6.00 -7.84
N ILE A 85 -4.93 -5.57 -7.41
CA ILE A 85 -4.64 -5.37 -5.99
C ILE A 85 -5.51 -4.23 -5.42
N VAL A 86 -5.72 -3.17 -6.18
CA VAL A 86 -6.62 -2.08 -5.78
C VAL A 86 -8.06 -2.61 -5.67
N ALA A 87 -8.52 -3.39 -6.65
CA ALA A 87 -9.85 -4.00 -6.61
C ALA A 87 -10.02 -4.95 -5.42
N GLU A 88 -9.05 -5.81 -5.15
CA GLU A 88 -9.06 -6.69 -3.98
C GLU A 88 -9.14 -5.87 -2.68
N SER A 89 -8.31 -4.84 -2.57
CA SER A 89 -8.34 -3.93 -1.41
C SER A 89 -9.72 -3.32 -1.21
N GLY A 90 -10.35 -2.87 -2.28
CA GLY A 90 -11.69 -2.30 -2.24
C GLY A 90 -12.75 -3.31 -1.80
N ARG A 91 -12.72 -4.52 -2.33
CA ARG A 91 -13.64 -5.59 -1.94
C ARG A 91 -13.54 -5.93 -0.46
N LEU A 92 -12.36 -5.85 0.11
CA LEU A 92 -12.12 -6.09 1.53
C LEU A 92 -12.52 -4.92 2.43
N GLY A 93 -12.80 -3.76 1.88
CA GLY A 93 -13.20 -2.58 2.64
C GLY A 93 -12.07 -1.63 3.01
N CYS A 94 -10.89 -1.75 2.39
CA CYS A 94 -9.80 -0.81 2.61
C CYS A 94 -10.20 0.61 2.17
N ALA A 95 -9.76 1.62 2.92
CA ALA A 95 -10.14 3.01 2.67
C ALA A 95 -9.31 3.67 1.57
N GLY A 96 -8.07 3.23 1.39
CA GLY A 96 -7.20 3.79 0.38
C GLY A 96 -5.94 2.98 0.11
N ALA A 97 -5.20 3.41 -0.90
CA ALA A 97 -3.92 2.82 -1.25
C ALA A 97 -2.89 3.86 -1.65
N ILE A 98 -1.64 3.57 -1.36
CA ILE A 98 -0.48 4.32 -1.84
C ILE A 98 0.21 3.44 -2.89
N ILE A 99 0.21 3.89 -4.13
CA ILE A 99 0.86 3.18 -5.23
C ILE A 99 2.25 3.78 -5.46
N VAL A 100 3.26 3.10 -4.97
CA VAL A 100 4.65 3.53 -5.11
C VAL A 100 5.18 3.17 -6.49
N SER A 101 4.73 2.06 -7.05
CA SER A 101 5.18 1.53 -8.34
C SER A 101 5.03 2.53 -9.48
N ALA A 102 6.00 2.50 -10.39
CA ALA A 102 6.00 3.28 -11.63
C ALA A 102 5.55 2.42 -12.82
N GLY A 103 5.41 3.04 -13.99
CA GLY A 103 5.15 2.33 -15.24
C GLY A 103 3.68 2.06 -15.51
N LEU A 104 2.75 2.73 -14.82
CA LEU A 104 1.31 2.55 -15.06
C LEU A 104 0.80 3.33 -16.28
N GLY A 105 1.57 4.26 -16.80
CA GLY A 105 1.17 5.09 -17.94
C GLY A 105 0.16 6.17 -17.57
N HIS A 106 -0.42 6.80 -18.59
CA HIS A 106 -1.37 7.90 -18.45
C HIS A 106 -2.49 7.79 -19.47
N GLY A 107 -3.65 8.36 -19.14
CA GLY A 107 -4.75 8.51 -20.06
C GLY A 107 -5.56 7.25 -20.31
N ALA A 108 -6.39 7.29 -21.35
CA ALA A 108 -7.31 6.22 -21.68
C ALA A 108 -6.59 4.91 -22.01
N GLY A 109 -7.08 3.80 -21.44
CA GLY A 109 -6.52 2.46 -21.64
C GLY A 109 -5.26 2.17 -20.82
N SER A 110 -4.77 3.12 -20.02
CA SER A 110 -3.59 2.89 -19.16
C SER A 110 -3.91 2.05 -17.93
N LEU A 111 -2.86 1.48 -17.33
CA LEU A 111 -2.98 0.81 -16.02
C LEU A 111 -3.37 1.79 -14.92
N ALA A 112 -2.91 3.05 -15.03
CA ALA A 112 -3.30 4.11 -14.09
C ALA A 112 -4.81 4.35 -14.13
N GLU A 113 -5.42 4.42 -15.31
CA GLU A 113 -6.87 4.55 -15.45
C GLU A 113 -7.60 3.33 -14.87
N ALA A 114 -7.10 2.12 -15.14
CA ALA A 114 -7.68 0.89 -14.62
C ALA A 114 -7.64 0.85 -13.08
N ALA A 115 -6.53 1.28 -12.48
CA ALA A 115 -6.40 1.39 -11.01
C ALA A 115 -7.37 2.43 -10.43
N ASP A 116 -7.48 3.59 -11.06
CA ASP A 116 -8.41 4.64 -10.64
C ASP A 116 -9.87 4.17 -10.71
N ARG A 117 -10.23 3.48 -11.79
CA ARG A 117 -11.57 2.89 -11.95
C ARG A 117 -11.87 1.86 -10.86
N ALA A 118 -10.90 0.99 -10.56
CA ALA A 118 -11.04 0.01 -9.48
C ALA A 118 -11.24 0.69 -8.11
N ALA A 119 -10.48 1.75 -7.84
CA ALA A 119 -10.62 2.51 -6.60
C ALA A 119 -11.97 3.20 -6.48
N ARG A 120 -12.44 3.83 -7.55
CA ARG A 120 -13.74 4.53 -7.58
C ARG A 120 -14.92 3.59 -7.33
N ALA A 121 -14.84 2.36 -7.82
CA ALA A 121 -15.90 1.37 -7.60
C ALA A 121 -16.15 1.09 -6.11
N TYR A 122 -15.14 1.29 -5.26
CA TYR A 122 -15.22 1.03 -3.82
C TYR A 122 -15.01 2.29 -2.98
N HIS A 123 -15.07 3.46 -3.60
CA HIS A 123 -14.83 4.76 -2.92
C HIS A 123 -13.49 4.83 -2.20
N MET A 124 -12.48 4.14 -2.72
CA MET A 124 -11.12 4.21 -2.20
C MET A 124 -10.42 5.48 -2.66
N ARG A 125 -9.51 5.97 -1.85
CA ARG A 125 -8.59 7.02 -2.23
C ARG A 125 -7.25 6.45 -2.66
N LEU A 126 -6.65 7.06 -3.68
CA LEU A 126 -5.32 6.68 -4.15
C LEU A 126 -4.34 7.84 -3.99
N ILE A 127 -3.12 7.50 -3.61
CA ILE A 127 -1.94 8.36 -3.70
C ILE A 127 -0.97 7.67 -4.66
N GLY A 128 -0.37 8.42 -5.56
CA GLY A 128 0.42 7.87 -6.67
C GLY A 128 -0.46 7.63 -7.91
N PRO A 129 0.00 6.85 -8.88
CA PRO A 129 1.24 6.03 -8.89
C PRO A 129 2.54 6.84 -8.94
N ASN A 130 3.68 6.11 -8.90
CA ASN A 130 5.01 6.68 -9.01
C ASN A 130 5.27 7.79 -7.98
N CYS A 131 5.04 7.50 -6.72
CA CYS A 131 5.25 8.42 -5.61
C CYS A 131 6.30 7.88 -4.62
N LEU A 132 6.82 8.77 -3.80
CA LEU A 132 7.77 8.44 -2.73
C LEU A 132 7.08 7.72 -1.56
N GLY A 133 5.80 7.93 -1.39
CA GLY A 133 5.02 7.49 -0.25
C GLY A 133 4.46 8.65 0.55
N VAL A 134 4.08 8.39 1.80
CA VAL A 134 3.50 9.38 2.72
C VAL A 134 4.26 9.40 4.03
N LEU A 135 4.53 10.60 4.51
CA LEU A 135 5.17 10.82 5.79
C LEU A 135 4.29 11.75 6.64
N MET A 136 3.81 11.24 7.78
CA MET A 136 2.98 11.98 8.74
C MET A 136 3.55 11.77 10.16
N PRO A 137 4.51 12.61 10.58
CA PRO A 137 5.17 12.42 11.88
C PRO A 137 4.22 12.46 13.08
N THR A 138 3.17 13.28 12.99
CA THR A 138 2.18 13.41 14.06
C THR A 138 1.37 12.14 14.34
N THR A 139 1.34 11.21 13.39
CA THR A 139 0.65 9.93 13.52
C THR A 139 1.60 8.74 13.49
N ASN A 140 2.89 8.98 13.66
CA ASN A 140 3.94 7.96 13.58
C ASN A 140 3.91 7.15 12.27
N LEU A 141 3.53 7.81 11.19
CA LEU A 141 3.45 7.18 9.88
C LEU A 141 4.63 7.61 9.00
N ASN A 142 5.47 6.67 8.64
CA ASN A 142 6.43 6.84 7.54
C ASN A 142 6.26 5.68 6.55
N ALA A 143 5.23 5.83 5.71
CA ALA A 143 4.91 4.92 4.62
C ALA A 143 5.62 5.36 3.33
N SER A 144 6.92 5.64 3.43
CA SER A 144 7.75 6.09 2.31
C SER A 144 9.02 5.27 2.23
N PHE A 145 9.70 5.33 1.07
CA PHE A 145 11.03 4.76 0.91
C PHE A 145 12.15 5.82 0.94
N ALA A 146 11.85 7.00 1.47
CA ALA A 146 12.84 8.05 1.68
C ALA A 146 13.96 7.55 2.60
N ALA A 147 15.19 8.00 2.31
CA ALA A 147 16.36 7.67 3.11
C ALA A 147 16.40 8.47 4.42
#